data_011e16c0770cfd995456a67393582691
#
_entry.id   011e16c0770cfd995456a67393582691
#
_cell.length_a   1.000
_cell.length_b   1.000
_cell.length_c   1.000
_cell.angle_alpha   90.00
_cell.angle_beta   90.00
_cell.angle_gamma   90.00
#
_symmetry.space_group_name_H-M   'P 1'
#
loop_
_entity.id
_entity.type
_entity.pdbx_description
1 polymer ?
#
loop_
_entity_poly.entity_id
_entity_poly.type
_entity_poly.pdbx_seq_one_letter_code
_entity_poly.pdbx_strand_id
1 'polypeptide(L)'
;LAAKFAKVEPKTTFYETYLAAFGHVVFAILTAMAAWFWQERTLILDAAFQSYLFIADGSPAIMVERFGAAMVQFLPLVSVWAGASLKSVLLLYSVSVVLFHWVFFSVCLYGLKDKKAALAILLFNILLVGDSFYWMQNELLQAITLMFVLWSFWLRRKGWGKKLDWTLSLLLATTVIYYHPLVFFPLAFVWVFFWLKKGLLTRRFLIDTAALFALIFCSKYIFRQPNFYDRGMTGQYVREFKFSFEKLLASNSLRDFVAHLDDNLLFFLPLLALVAGFYIWKKQFWLLALVLGSTTFYCLLIMQRFLADDRWYIQESHYQALAVFLLVPLVWDVLPAGFSMFQKHGKSVALLAVILLIIRLFGIWNTHESYTARLAYLRGILKKTQHYEGRKHVIAYDNADQKTLLMYWGLPFETLQMSALESPDSLRVVAIAENPDSLASLLSRDSMVTFLMIPPRAFRDLPERYYRMNDTANWRAIQLK
;
A
#
# COMPACT_ATOMS: atom_id res chain seq x y z
N LEU A 1 -51.89 -12.67 -17.44
CA LEU A 1 -51.05 -13.13 -16.32
C LEU A 1 -49.71 -12.38 -16.16
N ALA A 2 -49.46 -11.30 -16.94
CA ALA A 2 -48.20 -10.54 -16.94
C ALA A 2 -48.18 -9.28 -16.04
N ALA A 3 -49.16 -9.10 -15.15
CA ALA A 3 -49.34 -7.82 -14.44
C ALA A 3 -49.34 -7.94 -12.90
N LYS A 4 -48.59 -8.85 -12.32
CA LYS A 4 -48.53 -9.00 -10.84
C LYS A 4 -47.13 -9.24 -10.25
N PHE A 5 -46.02 -8.78 -10.89
CA PHE A 5 -44.81 -8.53 -10.19
C PHE A 5 -44.65 -7.02 -9.97
N ALA A 6 -45.42 -6.51 -9.02
CA ALA A 6 -45.07 -5.24 -8.41
C ALA A 6 -43.61 -5.35 -7.98
N LYS A 7 -42.70 -4.52 -8.57
CA LYS A 7 -41.37 -4.31 -8.07
C LYS A 7 -41.50 -3.89 -6.61
N VAL A 8 -41.38 -4.83 -5.67
CA VAL A 8 -41.07 -4.52 -4.30
C VAL A 8 -39.70 -3.88 -4.36
N GLU A 9 -39.67 -2.56 -4.28
CA GLU A 9 -38.38 -1.86 -4.12
C GLU A 9 -37.68 -2.52 -2.91
N PRO A 10 -36.48 -3.06 -3.09
CA PRO A 10 -35.79 -3.69 -1.98
C PRO A 10 -35.61 -2.60 -0.92
N LYS A 11 -36.20 -2.80 0.27
CA LYS A 11 -35.99 -1.91 1.42
C LYS A 11 -34.51 -1.69 1.59
N THR A 12 -34.07 -0.42 1.50
CA THR A 12 -32.69 -0.03 1.72
C THR A 12 -32.22 -0.62 3.05
N THR A 13 -31.14 -1.39 3.03
CA THR A 13 -30.58 -1.98 4.24
C THR A 13 -29.98 -0.87 5.10
N PHE A 14 -29.93 -1.07 6.41
CA PHE A 14 -29.42 -0.08 7.37
C PHE A 14 -28.00 0.42 6.95
N TYR A 15 -27.09 -0.50 6.57
CA TYR A 15 -25.75 -0.10 6.13
C TYR A 15 -25.74 0.75 4.86
N GLU A 16 -26.69 0.54 3.95
CA GLU A 16 -26.79 1.34 2.73
C GLU A 16 -27.22 2.79 3.01
N THR A 17 -27.93 3.02 4.10
CA THR A 17 -28.36 4.35 4.53
C THR A 17 -27.20 5.13 5.17
N TYR A 18 -26.40 4.46 6.01
CA TYR A 18 -25.38 5.13 6.82
C TYR A 18 -23.96 5.02 6.24
N LEU A 19 -23.73 4.18 5.23
CA LEU A 19 -22.40 3.95 4.64
C LEU A 19 -21.71 5.26 4.21
N ALA A 20 -22.48 6.18 3.62
CA ALA A 20 -21.94 7.45 3.15
C ALA A 20 -21.33 8.25 4.32
N ALA A 21 -22.16 8.55 5.33
CA ALA A 21 -21.72 9.33 6.49
C ALA A 21 -20.58 8.62 7.23
N PHE A 22 -20.74 7.33 7.48
CA PHE A 22 -19.76 6.51 8.17
C PHE A 22 -18.42 6.44 7.42
N GLY A 23 -18.44 6.18 6.11
CA GLY A 23 -17.24 6.12 5.29
C GLY A 23 -16.49 7.46 5.25
N HIS A 24 -17.22 8.58 5.10
CA HIS A 24 -16.58 9.89 5.11
C HIS A 24 -15.98 10.25 6.48
N VAL A 25 -16.63 9.90 7.58
CA VAL A 25 -16.08 10.10 8.93
C VAL A 25 -14.80 9.29 9.11
N VAL A 26 -14.77 8.03 8.69
CA VAL A 26 -13.58 7.19 8.78
C VAL A 26 -12.42 7.76 7.96
N PHE A 27 -12.66 8.11 6.70
CA PHE A 27 -11.61 8.70 5.86
C PHE A 27 -11.16 10.06 6.38
N ALA A 28 -12.04 10.85 6.99
CA ALA A 28 -11.66 12.10 7.66
C ALA A 28 -10.73 11.84 8.85
N ILE A 29 -11.03 10.82 9.67
CA ILE A 29 -10.16 10.40 10.79
C ILE A 29 -8.81 9.92 10.26
N LEU A 30 -8.79 9.03 9.27
CA LEU A 30 -7.53 8.56 8.65
C LEU A 30 -6.72 9.70 8.04
N THR A 31 -7.39 10.69 7.43
CA THR A 31 -6.72 11.89 6.90
C THR A 31 -6.13 12.74 8.01
N ALA A 32 -6.85 12.93 9.11
CA ALA A 32 -6.34 13.63 10.28
C ALA A 32 -5.14 12.89 10.90
N MET A 33 -5.19 11.56 11.01
CA MET A 33 -4.05 10.74 11.44
C MET A 33 -2.87 10.86 10.47
N ALA A 34 -3.10 10.84 9.16
CA ALA A 34 -2.05 11.02 8.17
C ALA A 34 -1.40 12.40 8.25
N ALA A 35 -2.19 13.44 8.56
CA ALA A 35 -1.68 14.78 8.79
C ALA A 35 -0.93 14.89 10.13
N TRP A 36 -1.35 14.19 11.17
CA TRP A 36 -0.69 14.17 12.47
C TRP A 36 0.65 13.44 12.43
N PHE A 37 0.68 12.25 11.84
CA PHE A 37 1.86 11.39 11.72
C PHE A 37 2.59 11.58 10.37
N TRP A 38 2.58 12.78 9.80
CA TRP A 38 3.17 13.02 8.48
C TRP A 38 4.67 12.71 8.44
N GLN A 39 5.43 12.93 9.54
CA GLN A 39 6.85 12.64 9.60
C GLN A 39 7.12 11.13 9.57
N GLU A 40 6.40 10.38 10.40
CA GLU A 40 6.44 8.93 10.48
C GLU A 40 6.13 8.28 9.11
N ARG A 41 5.31 8.93 8.31
CA ARG A 41 4.85 8.43 7.02
C ARG A 41 5.72 8.86 5.84
N THR A 42 6.42 9.99 5.92
CA THR A 42 7.14 10.56 4.75
C THR A 42 8.66 10.59 4.90
N LEU A 43 9.18 10.54 6.13
CA LEU A 43 10.63 10.65 6.38
C LEU A 43 11.31 9.28 6.57
N ILE A 44 10.70 8.20 6.13
CA ILE A 44 11.21 6.84 6.33
C ILE A 44 11.36 6.13 4.99
N LEU A 45 12.56 5.61 4.74
CA LEU A 45 12.93 4.69 3.67
C LEU A 45 12.35 5.06 2.28
N ASP A 46 11.49 4.21 1.71
CA ASP A 46 10.92 4.40 0.37
C ASP A 46 10.17 5.73 0.22
N ALA A 47 9.45 6.16 1.26
CA ALA A 47 8.70 7.42 1.21
C ALA A 47 9.65 8.63 1.22
N ALA A 48 10.72 8.59 2.02
CA ALA A 48 11.75 9.61 2.03
C ALA A 48 12.50 9.66 0.70
N PHE A 49 12.86 8.50 0.15
CA PHE A 49 13.52 8.39 -1.14
C PHE A 49 12.65 8.92 -2.28
N GLN A 50 11.39 8.49 -2.35
CA GLN A 50 10.49 8.91 -3.41
C GLN A 50 10.18 10.41 -3.34
N SER A 51 9.97 10.95 -2.12
CA SER A 51 9.76 12.40 -1.95
C SER A 51 11.00 13.21 -2.31
N TYR A 52 12.21 12.73 -1.96
CA TYR A 52 13.44 13.32 -2.44
C TYR A 52 13.47 13.41 -3.98
N LEU A 53 13.14 12.32 -4.68
CA LEU A 53 13.16 12.30 -6.14
C LEU A 53 12.18 13.29 -6.76
N PHE A 54 10.91 13.25 -6.39
CA PHE A 54 9.93 14.13 -7.02
C PHE A 54 10.15 15.61 -6.65
N ILE A 55 10.71 15.91 -5.48
CA ILE A 55 11.11 17.28 -5.12
C ILE A 55 12.31 17.72 -5.96
N ALA A 56 13.31 16.85 -6.10
CA ALA A 56 14.53 17.16 -6.85
C ALA A 56 14.27 17.32 -8.35
N ASP A 57 13.37 16.52 -8.93
CA ASP A 57 13.06 16.54 -10.36
C ASP A 57 11.90 17.49 -10.73
N GLY A 58 11.08 17.89 -9.77
CA GLY A 58 9.84 18.62 -10.04
C GLY A 58 8.86 17.83 -10.91
N SER A 59 8.99 16.50 -10.95
CA SER A 59 8.21 15.57 -11.75
C SER A 59 7.90 14.29 -10.97
N PRO A 60 6.89 13.47 -11.39
CA PRO A 60 6.56 12.26 -10.65
C PRO A 60 7.74 11.28 -10.58
N ALA A 61 8.06 10.81 -9.40
CA ALA A 61 9.05 9.75 -9.18
C ALA A 61 8.44 8.39 -9.52
N ILE A 62 8.62 7.96 -10.75
CA ILE A 62 8.12 6.67 -11.25
C ILE A 62 9.22 5.63 -11.12
N MET A 63 9.09 4.77 -10.12
CA MET A 63 10.01 3.65 -9.93
C MET A 63 9.51 2.40 -10.65
N VAL A 64 10.42 1.68 -11.28
CA VAL A 64 10.18 0.36 -11.90
C VAL A 64 8.90 0.28 -12.75
N GLU A 65 8.62 1.33 -13.52
CA GLU A 65 7.44 1.44 -14.41
C GLU A 65 6.07 1.40 -13.69
N ARG A 66 6.01 1.74 -12.40
CA ARG A 66 4.78 1.79 -11.62
C ARG A 66 4.10 3.14 -11.78
N PHE A 67 3.63 3.44 -12.98
CA PHE A 67 3.09 4.74 -13.37
C PHE A 67 1.93 5.23 -12.50
N GLY A 68 1.21 4.31 -11.88
CA GLY A 68 0.11 4.64 -10.97
C GLY A 68 0.55 5.46 -9.75
N ALA A 69 1.79 5.32 -9.31
CA ALA A 69 2.34 6.10 -8.19
C ALA A 69 2.27 7.62 -8.43
N ALA A 70 2.19 8.08 -9.68
CA ALA A 70 1.99 9.50 -10.00
C ALA A 70 0.70 10.08 -9.42
N MET A 71 -0.34 9.28 -9.23
CA MET A 71 -1.64 9.78 -8.74
C MET A 71 -1.54 10.32 -7.31
N VAL A 72 -0.84 9.64 -6.42
CA VAL A 72 -0.65 10.10 -5.03
C VAL A 72 0.40 11.20 -4.92
N GLN A 73 1.25 11.36 -5.93
CA GLN A 73 2.25 12.42 -5.98
C GLN A 73 1.72 13.72 -6.59
N PHE A 74 0.51 13.73 -7.12
CA PHE A 74 -0.04 14.92 -7.79
C PHE A 74 -0.14 16.13 -6.85
N LEU A 75 -0.76 15.98 -5.68
CA LEU A 75 -0.90 17.08 -4.72
C LEU A 75 0.44 17.62 -4.20
N PRO A 76 1.38 16.79 -3.72
CA PRO A 76 2.69 17.27 -3.31
C PRO A 76 3.47 17.92 -4.47
N LEU A 77 3.38 17.43 -5.70
CA LEU A 77 4.02 18.06 -6.87
C LEU A 77 3.44 19.43 -7.18
N VAL A 78 2.12 19.59 -7.15
CA VAL A 78 1.49 20.91 -7.30
C VAL A 78 2.03 21.87 -6.23
N SER A 79 2.22 21.40 -5.00
CA SER A 79 2.79 22.22 -3.92
C SER A 79 4.27 22.56 -4.14
N VAL A 80 5.07 21.65 -4.74
CA VAL A 80 6.45 21.93 -5.17
C VAL A 80 6.45 23.04 -6.22
N TRP A 81 5.63 22.93 -7.26
CA TRP A 81 5.52 23.93 -8.32
C TRP A 81 5.01 25.31 -7.81
N ALA A 82 4.10 25.27 -6.86
CA ALA A 82 3.64 26.49 -6.17
C ALA A 82 4.68 27.07 -5.20
N GLY A 83 5.81 26.39 -5.03
CA GLY A 83 6.89 26.84 -4.16
C GLY A 83 6.53 26.78 -2.67
N ALA A 84 5.76 25.81 -2.23
CA ALA A 84 5.45 25.59 -0.82
C ALA A 84 6.70 25.16 0.00
N SER A 85 6.63 25.25 1.33
CA SER A 85 7.71 24.77 2.20
C SER A 85 7.86 23.25 2.13
N LEU A 86 9.07 22.73 2.43
CA LEU A 86 9.31 21.28 2.49
C LEU A 86 8.31 20.57 3.41
N LYS A 87 8.02 21.16 4.58
CA LYS A 87 7.00 20.63 5.50
C LYS A 87 5.64 20.51 4.83
N SER A 88 5.20 21.51 4.09
CA SER A 88 3.90 21.48 3.39
C SER A 88 3.86 20.42 2.29
N VAL A 89 4.95 20.26 1.54
CA VAL A 89 5.10 19.23 0.50
C VAL A 89 4.96 17.83 1.11
N LEU A 90 5.70 17.53 2.18
CA LEU A 90 5.68 16.23 2.83
C LEU A 90 4.33 15.96 3.54
N LEU A 91 3.74 16.98 4.19
CA LEU A 91 2.39 16.85 4.76
C LEU A 91 1.36 16.49 3.68
N LEU A 92 1.37 17.21 2.56
CA LEU A 92 0.47 16.92 1.44
C LEU A 92 0.73 15.54 0.83
N TYR A 93 1.98 15.10 0.80
CA TYR A 93 2.32 13.73 0.36
C TYR A 93 1.71 12.68 1.29
N SER A 94 1.85 12.84 2.61
CA SER A 94 1.23 11.95 3.59
C SER A 94 -0.29 11.86 3.42
N VAL A 95 -0.95 13.02 3.30
CA VAL A 95 -2.41 13.13 3.19
C VAL A 95 -2.92 12.59 1.84
N SER A 96 -2.18 12.83 0.75
CA SER A 96 -2.59 12.47 -0.61
C SER A 96 -2.87 10.97 -0.79
N VAL A 97 -2.14 10.11 -0.07
CA VAL A 97 -2.34 8.65 -0.11
C VAL A 97 -3.72 8.28 0.46
N VAL A 98 -4.12 8.87 1.58
CA VAL A 98 -5.46 8.62 2.16
C VAL A 98 -6.56 9.23 1.28
N LEU A 99 -6.32 10.46 0.76
CA LEU A 99 -7.25 11.12 -0.15
C LEU A 99 -7.46 10.32 -1.44
N PHE A 100 -6.44 9.63 -1.96
CA PHE A 100 -6.58 8.73 -3.09
C PHE A 100 -7.67 7.67 -2.82
N HIS A 101 -7.60 6.97 -1.70
CA HIS A 101 -8.60 5.96 -1.34
C HIS A 101 -9.98 6.59 -1.10
N TRP A 102 -10.03 7.75 -0.46
CA TRP A 102 -11.28 8.48 -0.21
C TRP A 102 -11.97 8.93 -1.50
N VAL A 103 -11.20 9.44 -2.46
CA VAL A 103 -11.73 9.82 -3.78
C VAL A 103 -12.32 8.60 -4.48
N PHE A 104 -11.65 7.47 -4.52
CA PHE A 104 -12.16 6.28 -5.19
C PHE A 104 -13.31 5.59 -4.43
N PHE A 105 -13.34 5.68 -3.10
CA PHE A 105 -14.54 5.38 -2.32
C PHE A 105 -15.72 6.23 -2.78
N SER A 106 -15.52 7.55 -2.93
CA SER A 106 -16.56 8.49 -3.36
C SER A 106 -17.00 8.26 -4.81
N VAL A 107 -16.04 7.93 -5.71
CA VAL A 107 -16.33 7.54 -7.10
C VAL A 107 -17.24 6.30 -7.14
N CYS A 108 -16.93 5.27 -6.35
CA CYS A 108 -17.79 4.09 -6.27
C CYS A 108 -19.17 4.43 -5.68
N LEU A 109 -19.21 5.22 -4.61
CA LEU A 109 -20.44 5.54 -3.89
C LEU A 109 -21.39 6.42 -4.70
N TYR A 110 -20.88 7.51 -5.26
CA TYR A 110 -21.70 8.55 -5.92
C TYR A 110 -21.67 8.44 -7.44
N GLY A 111 -20.50 8.22 -8.02
CA GLY A 111 -20.33 8.14 -9.47
C GLY A 111 -20.89 6.87 -10.06
N LEU A 112 -20.43 5.73 -9.58
CA LEU A 112 -20.86 4.40 -10.02
C LEU A 112 -22.11 3.91 -9.27
N LYS A 113 -22.49 4.55 -8.16
CA LYS A 113 -23.61 4.16 -7.30
C LYS A 113 -23.51 2.71 -6.81
N ASP A 114 -22.29 2.26 -6.56
CA ASP A 114 -21.97 0.92 -6.07
C ASP A 114 -21.55 0.95 -4.60
N LYS A 115 -22.53 0.86 -3.71
CA LYS A 115 -22.31 0.83 -2.27
C LYS A 115 -21.46 -0.35 -1.80
N LYS A 116 -21.48 -1.49 -2.54
CA LYS A 116 -20.69 -2.67 -2.19
C LYS A 116 -19.19 -2.44 -2.44
N ALA A 117 -18.85 -1.92 -3.62
CA ALA A 117 -17.48 -1.58 -3.92
C ALA A 117 -16.95 -0.46 -3.00
N ALA A 118 -17.77 0.57 -2.71
CA ALA A 118 -17.43 1.60 -1.75
C ALA A 118 -17.15 1.00 -0.36
N LEU A 119 -18.03 0.10 0.14
CA LEU A 119 -17.82 -0.59 1.41
C LEU A 119 -16.54 -1.45 1.39
N ALA A 120 -16.26 -2.14 0.29
CA ALA A 120 -15.04 -2.94 0.15
C ALA A 120 -13.78 -2.05 0.24
N ILE A 121 -13.76 -0.88 -0.42
CA ILE A 121 -12.67 0.10 -0.32
C ILE A 121 -12.50 0.60 1.12
N LEU A 122 -13.60 0.94 1.79
CA LEU A 122 -13.57 1.39 3.18
C LEU A 122 -12.96 0.32 4.10
N LEU A 123 -13.49 -0.90 4.07
CA LEU A 123 -13.04 -1.99 4.91
C LEU A 123 -11.61 -2.41 4.59
N PHE A 124 -11.20 -2.34 3.33
CA PHE A 124 -9.83 -2.62 2.88
C PHE A 124 -8.80 -1.69 3.53
N ASN A 125 -9.16 -0.44 3.77
CA ASN A 125 -8.27 0.55 4.36
C ASN A 125 -8.21 0.51 5.91
N ILE A 126 -8.93 -0.40 6.56
CA ILE A 126 -8.98 -0.46 8.03
C ILE A 126 -8.82 -1.86 8.63
N LEU A 127 -9.34 -2.93 7.99
CA LEU A 127 -9.47 -4.22 8.68
C LEU A 127 -8.16 -4.96 8.91
N LEU A 128 -7.26 -4.95 7.93
CA LEU A 128 -5.95 -5.64 8.00
C LEU A 128 -4.81 -4.65 7.78
N VAL A 129 -4.92 -3.46 8.33
CA VAL A 129 -3.98 -2.35 8.16
C VAL A 129 -3.41 -1.96 9.51
N GLY A 130 -2.11 -1.93 9.63
CA GLY A 130 -1.35 -1.42 10.75
C GLY A 130 -0.13 -0.68 10.22
N ASP A 131 0.96 -1.39 10.02
CA ASP A 131 2.21 -0.85 9.44
C ASP A 131 2.02 -0.27 8.04
N SER A 132 1.17 -0.87 7.21
CA SER A 132 0.89 -0.38 5.85
C SER A 132 0.22 1.00 5.81
N PHE A 133 -0.33 1.50 6.91
CA PHE A 133 -0.75 2.89 7.03
C PHE A 133 0.46 3.83 7.10
N TYR A 134 1.52 3.46 7.81
CA TYR A 134 2.76 4.25 7.95
C TYR A 134 3.71 3.99 6.79
N TRP A 135 3.80 2.77 6.31
CA TRP A 135 4.51 2.39 5.10
C TRP A 135 3.70 2.74 3.86
N MET A 136 3.46 4.04 3.65
CA MET A 136 2.52 4.54 2.65
C MET A 136 2.96 4.31 1.20
N GLN A 137 4.25 4.03 0.96
CA GLN A 137 4.81 3.71 -0.34
C GLN A 137 4.53 2.25 -0.69
N ASN A 138 3.25 1.92 -0.82
CA ASN A 138 2.77 0.60 -1.19
C ASN A 138 1.78 0.69 -2.35
N GLU A 139 2.31 0.51 -3.55
CA GLU A 139 1.50 0.58 -4.77
C GLU A 139 0.46 -0.55 -4.85
N LEU A 140 0.64 -1.67 -4.14
CA LEU A 140 -0.33 -2.76 -4.12
C LEU A 140 -1.69 -2.32 -3.51
N LEU A 141 -1.68 -1.50 -2.45
CA LEU A 141 -2.91 -0.99 -1.85
C LEU A 141 -3.68 -0.09 -2.82
N GLN A 142 -2.94 0.76 -3.53
CA GLN A 142 -3.52 1.64 -4.55
C GLN A 142 -4.09 0.84 -5.71
N ALA A 143 -3.37 -0.18 -6.17
CA ALA A 143 -3.82 -1.11 -7.21
C ALA A 143 -5.12 -1.83 -6.82
N ILE A 144 -5.22 -2.33 -5.59
CA ILE A 144 -6.42 -3.02 -5.09
C ILE A 144 -7.61 -2.07 -5.01
N THR A 145 -7.41 -0.83 -4.57
CA THR A 145 -8.49 0.18 -4.59
C THR A 145 -9.00 0.42 -6.00
N LEU A 146 -8.11 0.62 -6.98
CA LEU A 146 -8.51 0.78 -8.38
C LEU A 146 -9.12 -0.50 -8.98
N MET A 147 -8.70 -1.66 -8.52
CA MET A 147 -9.33 -2.93 -8.88
C MET A 147 -10.81 -2.96 -8.46
N PHE A 148 -11.16 -2.50 -7.25
CA PHE A 148 -12.56 -2.37 -6.84
C PHE A 148 -13.33 -1.36 -7.72
N VAL A 149 -12.69 -0.26 -8.12
CA VAL A 149 -13.29 0.70 -9.07
C VAL A 149 -13.54 0.05 -10.43
N LEU A 150 -12.58 -0.70 -10.96
CA LEU A 150 -12.69 -1.42 -12.22
C LEU A 150 -13.85 -2.42 -12.19
N TRP A 151 -13.95 -3.24 -11.14
CA TRP A 151 -15.03 -4.20 -10.98
C TRP A 151 -16.38 -3.51 -10.77
N SER A 152 -16.43 -2.43 -10.00
CA SER A 152 -17.63 -1.60 -9.85
C SER A 152 -18.08 -1.03 -11.18
N PHE A 153 -17.15 -0.51 -11.98
CA PHE A 153 -17.45 -0.01 -13.32
C PHE A 153 -18.06 -1.11 -14.20
N TRP A 154 -17.49 -2.32 -14.21
CA TRP A 154 -18.02 -3.43 -14.99
C TRP A 154 -19.40 -3.92 -14.52
N LEU A 155 -19.64 -3.95 -13.22
CA LEU A 155 -20.93 -4.35 -12.64
C LEU A 155 -22.02 -3.29 -12.86
N ARG A 156 -21.66 -2.03 -13.03
CA ARG A 156 -22.58 -0.88 -13.09
C ARG A 156 -22.57 -0.15 -14.43
N ARG A 157 -22.03 -0.75 -15.48
CA ARG A 157 -22.00 -0.13 -16.82
C ARG A 157 -23.36 0.43 -17.21
N LYS A 158 -23.38 1.70 -17.61
CA LYS A 158 -24.62 2.43 -17.98
C LYS A 158 -24.91 2.42 -19.49
N GLY A 159 -24.14 1.64 -20.27
CA GLY A 159 -24.31 1.60 -21.72
C GLY A 159 -23.88 2.90 -22.41
N TRP A 160 -22.80 3.54 -21.96
CA TRP A 160 -22.23 4.77 -22.57
C TRP A 160 -21.76 4.59 -24.01
N GLY A 161 -21.92 3.39 -24.55
CA GLY A 161 -21.45 2.97 -25.88
C GLY A 161 -20.23 2.06 -25.78
N LYS A 162 -20.23 1.03 -26.61
CA LYS A 162 -19.22 -0.04 -26.54
C LYS A 162 -17.77 0.46 -26.60
N LYS A 163 -17.51 1.48 -27.43
CA LYS A 163 -16.14 2.03 -27.59
C LYS A 163 -15.64 2.67 -26.30
N LEU A 164 -16.45 3.54 -25.68
CA LEU A 164 -16.06 4.22 -24.45
C LEU A 164 -15.93 3.23 -23.28
N ASP A 165 -16.87 2.28 -23.16
CA ASP A 165 -16.79 1.23 -22.12
C ASP A 165 -15.49 0.43 -22.21
N TRP A 166 -15.07 0.06 -23.43
CA TRP A 166 -13.81 -0.68 -23.64
C TRP A 166 -12.57 0.19 -23.45
N THR A 167 -12.60 1.46 -23.87
CA THR A 167 -11.49 2.39 -23.64
C THR A 167 -11.26 2.60 -22.14
N LEU A 168 -12.32 2.83 -21.36
CA LEU A 168 -12.20 2.99 -19.90
C LEU A 168 -11.79 1.68 -19.22
N SER A 169 -12.29 0.53 -19.71
CA SER A 169 -11.87 -0.79 -19.21
C SER A 169 -10.37 -1.02 -19.44
N LEU A 170 -9.89 -0.73 -20.65
CA LEU A 170 -8.47 -0.86 -21.00
C LEU A 170 -7.61 0.07 -20.14
N LEU A 171 -8.00 1.33 -20.01
CA LEU A 171 -7.27 2.31 -19.21
C LEU A 171 -7.18 1.87 -17.74
N LEU A 172 -8.31 1.54 -17.11
CA LEU A 172 -8.35 1.11 -15.71
C LEU A 172 -7.60 -0.21 -15.50
N ALA A 173 -7.80 -1.21 -16.35
CA ALA A 173 -7.11 -2.50 -16.25
C ALA A 173 -5.59 -2.35 -16.41
N THR A 174 -5.15 -1.54 -17.39
CA THR A 174 -3.72 -1.23 -17.59
C THR A 174 -3.16 -0.54 -16.35
N THR A 175 -3.85 0.47 -15.84
CA THR A 175 -3.42 1.18 -14.63
C THR A 175 -3.27 0.20 -13.46
N VAL A 176 -4.26 -0.65 -13.18
CA VAL A 176 -4.22 -1.65 -12.10
C VAL A 176 -3.02 -2.59 -12.25
N ILE A 177 -2.80 -3.14 -13.44
CA ILE A 177 -1.72 -4.10 -13.69
C ILE A 177 -0.33 -3.45 -13.61
N TYR A 178 -0.22 -2.17 -14.01
CA TYR A 178 1.06 -1.45 -13.95
C TYR A 178 1.41 -0.88 -12.57
N TYR A 179 0.53 -1.01 -11.58
CA TYR A 179 0.86 -0.62 -10.22
C TYR A 179 1.80 -1.61 -9.52
N HIS A 180 1.43 -2.90 -9.48
CA HIS A 180 2.20 -3.88 -8.72
C HIS A 180 2.00 -5.31 -9.25
N PRO A 181 3.06 -6.15 -9.36
CA PRO A 181 2.94 -7.52 -9.85
C PRO A 181 1.96 -8.39 -9.04
N LEU A 182 1.95 -8.25 -7.72
CA LEU A 182 1.10 -9.09 -6.85
C LEU A 182 -0.40 -8.83 -7.02
N VAL A 183 -0.82 -7.76 -7.70
CA VAL A 183 -2.24 -7.47 -7.96
C VAL A 183 -2.92 -8.55 -8.79
N PHE A 184 -2.15 -9.38 -9.51
CA PHE A 184 -2.70 -10.48 -10.29
C PHE A 184 -3.49 -11.48 -9.44
N PHE A 185 -3.02 -11.77 -8.23
CA PHE A 185 -3.67 -12.73 -7.35
C PHE A 185 -5.08 -12.26 -6.93
N PRO A 186 -5.26 -11.06 -6.34
CA PRO A 186 -6.59 -10.56 -6.04
C PRO A 186 -7.44 -10.34 -7.29
N LEU A 187 -6.85 -9.93 -8.42
CA LEU A 187 -7.57 -9.75 -9.68
C LEU A 187 -8.13 -11.09 -10.21
N ALA A 188 -7.28 -12.13 -10.24
CA ALA A 188 -7.68 -13.48 -10.64
C ALA A 188 -8.75 -14.06 -9.69
N PHE A 189 -8.59 -13.86 -8.38
CA PHE A 189 -9.58 -14.28 -7.39
C PHE A 189 -10.95 -13.65 -7.67
N VAL A 190 -11.01 -12.32 -7.81
CA VAL A 190 -12.27 -11.60 -8.05
C VAL A 190 -12.88 -12.03 -9.38
N TRP A 191 -12.06 -12.27 -10.41
CA TRP A 191 -12.53 -12.77 -11.70
C TRP A 191 -13.16 -14.16 -11.57
N VAL A 192 -12.49 -15.13 -10.90
CA VAL A 192 -13.03 -16.48 -10.66
C VAL A 192 -14.27 -16.42 -9.77
N PHE A 193 -14.28 -15.56 -8.75
CA PHE A 193 -15.43 -15.35 -7.88
C PHE A 193 -16.68 -14.97 -8.69
N PHE A 194 -16.59 -13.97 -9.58
CA PHE A 194 -17.71 -13.56 -10.41
C PHE A 194 -18.04 -14.56 -11.52
N TRP A 195 -17.06 -15.36 -11.96
CA TRP A 195 -17.32 -16.47 -12.86
C TRP A 195 -18.19 -17.55 -12.21
N LEU A 196 -17.90 -17.90 -10.97
CA LEU A 196 -18.67 -18.89 -10.20
C LEU A 196 -20.05 -18.36 -9.81
N LYS A 197 -20.18 -17.06 -9.63
CA LYS A 197 -21.46 -16.40 -9.33
C LYS A 197 -22.25 -16.14 -10.59
N LYS A 198 -23.12 -17.09 -10.94
CA LYS A 198 -24.02 -16.96 -12.12
C LYS A 198 -24.91 -15.73 -12.01
N GLY A 199 -25.03 -14.98 -13.12
CA GLY A 199 -26.05 -13.91 -13.30
C GLY A 199 -25.58 -12.48 -13.01
N LEU A 200 -24.40 -12.25 -12.46
CA LEU A 200 -23.85 -10.89 -12.27
C LEU A 200 -23.20 -10.35 -13.54
N LEU A 201 -22.38 -11.19 -14.20
CA LEU A 201 -21.71 -10.87 -15.46
C LEU A 201 -21.90 -12.02 -16.45
N THR A 202 -21.98 -11.70 -17.75
CA THR A 202 -22.08 -12.74 -18.77
C THR A 202 -20.76 -13.47 -18.94
N ARG A 203 -20.78 -14.78 -19.23
CA ARG A 203 -19.56 -15.56 -19.49
C ARG A 203 -18.71 -14.96 -20.60
N ARG A 204 -19.36 -14.48 -21.68
CA ARG A 204 -18.66 -13.83 -22.79
C ARG A 204 -17.87 -12.62 -22.30
N PHE A 205 -18.49 -11.75 -21.50
CA PHE A 205 -17.82 -10.59 -20.94
C PHE A 205 -16.63 -10.98 -20.04
N LEU A 206 -16.76 -12.03 -19.23
CA LEU A 206 -15.65 -12.53 -18.42
C LEU A 206 -14.54 -13.11 -19.28
N ILE A 207 -14.82 -13.80 -20.38
CA ILE A 207 -13.81 -14.27 -21.32
C ILE A 207 -13.09 -13.08 -21.99
N ASP A 208 -13.85 -12.08 -22.46
CA ASP A 208 -13.29 -10.89 -23.09
C ASP A 208 -12.37 -10.11 -22.11
N THR A 209 -12.76 -10.02 -20.83
CA THR A 209 -11.92 -9.38 -19.80
C THR A 209 -10.72 -10.22 -19.40
N ALA A 210 -10.81 -11.55 -19.41
CA ALA A 210 -9.65 -12.43 -19.21
C ALA A 210 -8.64 -12.26 -20.36
N ALA A 211 -9.12 -12.19 -21.60
CA ALA A 211 -8.27 -11.91 -22.77
C ALA A 211 -7.60 -10.53 -22.66
N LEU A 212 -8.33 -9.50 -22.19
CA LEU A 212 -7.81 -8.17 -21.91
C LEU A 212 -6.67 -8.23 -20.88
N PHE A 213 -6.89 -8.91 -19.75
CA PHE A 213 -5.85 -9.07 -18.73
C PHE A 213 -4.64 -9.83 -19.25
N ALA A 214 -4.85 -10.92 -19.99
CA ALA A 214 -3.77 -11.68 -20.60
C ALA A 214 -2.96 -10.82 -21.58
N LEU A 215 -3.64 -10.03 -22.42
CA LEU A 215 -2.98 -9.12 -23.35
C LEU A 215 -2.10 -8.08 -22.65
N ILE A 216 -2.63 -7.42 -21.60
CA ILE A 216 -1.88 -6.42 -20.83
C ILE A 216 -0.71 -7.09 -20.09
N PHE A 217 -0.93 -8.27 -19.52
CA PHE A 217 0.12 -9.04 -18.87
C PHE A 217 1.23 -9.42 -19.82
N CYS A 218 0.89 -10.02 -20.96
CA CYS A 218 1.87 -10.37 -21.99
C CYS A 218 2.62 -9.14 -22.49
N SER A 219 1.91 -8.02 -22.69
CA SER A 219 2.54 -6.77 -23.10
C SER A 219 3.60 -6.31 -22.10
N LYS A 220 3.28 -6.34 -20.81
CA LYS A 220 4.18 -5.86 -19.74
C LYS A 220 5.33 -6.81 -19.46
N TYR A 221 5.08 -8.11 -19.37
CA TYR A 221 6.05 -9.08 -18.82
C TYR A 221 6.70 -9.99 -19.85
N ILE A 222 6.12 -10.15 -21.03
CA ILE A 222 6.62 -11.04 -22.08
C ILE A 222 7.23 -10.25 -23.24
N PHE A 223 6.46 -9.32 -23.83
CA PHE A 223 6.91 -8.58 -25.01
C PHE A 223 7.81 -7.40 -24.66
N ARG A 224 7.49 -6.68 -23.58
CA ARG A 224 8.37 -5.65 -23.05
C ARG A 224 9.20 -6.28 -21.94
N GLN A 225 10.51 -6.37 -22.14
CA GLN A 225 11.37 -6.95 -21.11
C GLN A 225 11.12 -6.24 -19.77
N PRO A 226 10.76 -6.98 -18.69
CA PRO A 226 10.55 -6.35 -17.39
C PRO A 226 11.84 -5.63 -16.97
N ASN A 227 11.69 -4.50 -16.27
CA ASN A 227 12.82 -3.80 -15.68
C ASN A 227 13.65 -4.79 -14.82
N PHE A 228 14.93 -4.47 -14.62
CA PHE A 228 15.85 -5.41 -13.96
C PHE A 228 15.41 -5.77 -12.55
N TYR A 229 14.74 -4.84 -11.82
CA TYR A 229 14.23 -5.08 -10.47
C TYR A 229 13.12 -6.14 -10.48
N ASP A 230 12.07 -5.95 -11.27
CA ASP A 230 10.97 -6.92 -11.37
C ASP A 230 11.47 -8.25 -11.94
N ARG A 231 12.46 -8.23 -12.87
CA ARG A 231 13.10 -9.43 -13.39
C ARG A 231 13.89 -10.16 -12.31
N GLY A 232 14.66 -9.42 -11.50
CA GLY A 232 15.41 -9.95 -10.37
C GLY A 232 14.48 -10.59 -9.35
N MET A 233 13.44 -9.86 -8.94
CA MET A 233 12.45 -10.32 -7.96
C MET A 233 11.66 -11.53 -8.48
N THR A 234 11.12 -11.47 -9.72
CA THR A 234 10.39 -12.59 -10.32
C THR A 234 11.30 -13.80 -10.54
N GLY A 235 12.52 -13.57 -11.02
CA GLY A 235 13.50 -14.63 -11.21
C GLY A 235 13.89 -15.32 -9.90
N GLN A 236 13.97 -14.57 -8.80
CA GLN A 236 14.17 -15.09 -7.46
C GLN A 236 12.98 -15.94 -7.01
N TYR A 237 11.75 -15.44 -7.16
CA TYR A 237 10.54 -16.20 -6.87
C TYR A 237 10.48 -17.54 -7.63
N VAL A 238 10.83 -17.55 -8.91
CA VAL A 238 10.75 -18.77 -9.74
C VAL A 238 11.91 -19.72 -9.46
N ARG A 239 13.14 -19.21 -9.29
CA ARG A 239 14.33 -20.06 -9.09
C ARG A 239 14.43 -20.60 -7.67
N GLU A 240 14.02 -19.84 -6.67
CA GLU A 240 14.10 -20.19 -5.26
C GLU A 240 12.83 -20.85 -4.73
N PHE A 241 11.78 -20.96 -5.56
CA PHE A 241 10.52 -21.60 -5.17
C PHE A 241 10.69 -23.13 -5.05
N LYS A 242 11.52 -23.52 -4.09
CA LYS A 242 11.54 -24.90 -3.57
C LYS A 242 10.74 -24.87 -2.28
N PHE A 243 9.44 -25.15 -2.40
CA PHE A 243 8.58 -25.23 -1.23
C PHE A 243 9.13 -26.32 -0.29
N SER A 244 9.49 -25.92 0.93
CA SER A 244 9.90 -26.83 1.99
C SER A 244 9.04 -26.53 3.21
N PHE A 245 8.21 -27.47 3.56
CA PHE A 245 7.35 -27.38 4.74
C PHE A 245 8.16 -27.26 6.04
N GLU A 246 9.27 -27.98 6.14
CA GLU A 246 10.19 -27.89 7.27
C GLU A 246 10.79 -26.49 7.43
N LYS A 247 11.31 -25.91 6.34
CA LYS A 247 11.83 -24.53 6.36
C LYS A 247 10.76 -23.52 6.70
N LEU A 248 9.54 -23.72 6.22
CA LEU A 248 8.42 -22.85 6.52
C LEU A 248 8.07 -22.87 8.01
N LEU A 249 7.98 -24.05 8.63
CA LEU A 249 7.69 -24.20 10.06
C LEU A 249 8.76 -23.56 10.95
N ALA A 250 10.01 -23.60 10.50
CA ALA A 250 11.15 -22.98 11.21
C ALA A 250 11.35 -21.48 10.86
N SER A 251 10.50 -20.90 10.00
CA SER A 251 10.74 -19.57 9.46
C SER A 251 10.33 -18.44 10.39
N ASN A 252 11.07 -17.33 10.33
CA ASN A 252 10.69 -16.07 10.97
C ASN A 252 9.35 -15.57 10.42
N SER A 253 9.11 -15.70 9.13
CA SER A 253 7.89 -15.22 8.48
C SER A 253 6.62 -15.89 9.03
N LEU A 254 6.63 -17.20 9.29
CA LEU A 254 5.49 -17.86 9.94
C LEU A 254 5.31 -17.38 11.38
N ARG A 255 6.40 -17.27 12.14
CA ARG A 255 6.36 -16.75 13.52
C ARG A 255 5.79 -15.32 13.56
N ASP A 256 6.25 -14.46 12.67
CA ASP A 256 5.81 -13.07 12.60
C ASP A 256 4.34 -12.98 12.18
N PHE A 257 3.92 -13.78 11.19
CA PHE A 257 2.51 -13.86 10.80
C PHE A 257 1.61 -14.26 11.98
N VAL A 258 2.01 -15.27 12.75
CA VAL A 258 1.27 -15.73 13.93
C VAL A 258 1.27 -14.67 15.04
N ALA A 259 2.41 -14.01 15.28
CA ALA A 259 2.54 -12.96 16.29
C ALA A 259 1.63 -11.75 16.01
N HIS A 260 1.35 -11.46 14.74
CA HIS A 260 0.50 -10.33 14.36
C HIS A 260 -0.98 -10.70 14.13
N LEU A 261 -1.39 -11.92 14.45
CA LEU A 261 -2.81 -12.30 14.40
C LEU A 261 -3.66 -11.64 15.47
N ASP A 262 -3.08 -11.15 16.55
CA ASP A 262 -3.75 -10.48 17.65
C ASP A 262 -3.76 -8.95 17.57
N ASP A 263 -3.01 -8.36 16.61
CA ASP A 263 -2.96 -6.91 16.38
C ASP A 263 -3.32 -6.50 14.93
N ASN A 264 -2.34 -6.41 14.03
CA ASN A 264 -2.55 -5.94 12.66
C ASN A 264 -3.50 -6.85 11.85
N LEU A 265 -3.45 -8.16 12.08
CA LEU A 265 -4.29 -9.16 11.43
C LEU A 265 -5.47 -9.65 12.31
N LEU A 266 -5.83 -8.93 13.37
CA LEU A 266 -6.83 -9.32 14.38
C LEU A 266 -8.12 -9.88 13.77
N PHE A 267 -8.62 -9.31 12.69
CA PHE A 267 -9.86 -9.74 12.04
C PHE A 267 -9.67 -10.82 10.98
N PHE A 268 -8.45 -11.24 10.67
CA PHE A 268 -8.19 -12.21 9.61
C PHE A 268 -8.89 -13.55 9.86
N LEU A 269 -8.58 -14.19 10.98
CA LEU A 269 -9.18 -15.50 11.31
C LEU A 269 -10.69 -15.44 11.56
N PRO A 270 -11.24 -14.47 12.32
CA PRO A 270 -12.68 -14.32 12.47
C PRO A 270 -13.41 -14.11 11.14
N LEU A 271 -12.89 -13.29 10.23
CA LEU A 271 -13.49 -13.08 8.92
C LEU A 271 -13.40 -14.33 8.04
N LEU A 272 -12.28 -15.03 8.06
CA LEU A 272 -12.10 -16.29 7.34
C LEU A 272 -13.11 -17.33 7.83
N ALA A 273 -13.24 -17.50 9.14
CA ALA A 273 -14.20 -18.41 9.75
C ALA A 273 -15.66 -18.04 9.40
N LEU A 274 -16.00 -16.75 9.43
CA LEU A 274 -17.33 -16.25 9.07
C LEU A 274 -17.66 -16.56 7.61
N VAL A 275 -16.75 -16.26 6.68
CA VAL A 275 -16.93 -16.50 5.24
C VAL A 275 -16.99 -17.98 4.95
N ALA A 276 -16.09 -18.79 5.52
CA ALA A 276 -16.08 -20.23 5.34
C ALA A 276 -17.38 -20.89 5.90
N GLY A 277 -17.77 -20.52 7.12
CA GLY A 277 -19.00 -20.99 7.75
C GLY A 277 -20.24 -20.65 6.92
N PHE A 278 -20.28 -19.44 6.34
CA PHE A 278 -21.36 -19.03 5.45
C PHE A 278 -21.45 -19.92 4.20
N TYR A 279 -20.34 -20.21 3.54
CA TYR A 279 -20.34 -21.06 2.34
C TYR A 279 -20.64 -22.52 2.65
N ILE A 280 -20.20 -23.04 3.82
CA ILE A 280 -20.60 -24.35 4.30
C ILE A 280 -22.13 -24.40 4.51
N TRP A 281 -22.68 -23.43 5.22
CA TRP A 281 -24.12 -23.32 5.46
C TRP A 281 -24.92 -23.23 4.16
N LYS A 282 -24.46 -22.45 3.17
CA LYS A 282 -25.09 -22.31 1.85
C LYS A 282 -24.78 -23.47 0.89
N LYS A 283 -23.96 -24.45 1.29
CA LYS A 283 -23.48 -25.58 0.45
C LYS A 283 -22.81 -25.10 -0.86
N GLN A 284 -22.12 -23.96 -0.80
CA GLN A 284 -21.41 -23.37 -1.94
C GLN A 284 -19.93 -23.78 -1.92
N PHE A 285 -19.64 -25.07 -2.05
CA PHE A 285 -18.30 -25.64 -1.84
C PHE A 285 -17.24 -25.13 -2.83
N TRP A 286 -17.61 -24.75 -4.05
CA TRP A 286 -16.66 -24.15 -5.00
C TRP A 286 -16.20 -22.76 -4.58
N LEU A 287 -17.07 -21.94 -4.01
CA LEU A 287 -16.69 -20.63 -3.45
C LEU A 287 -15.89 -20.80 -2.15
N LEU A 288 -16.22 -21.78 -1.33
CA LEU A 288 -15.43 -22.16 -0.16
C LEU A 288 -14.01 -22.56 -0.58
N ALA A 289 -13.90 -23.48 -1.56
CA ALA A 289 -12.60 -23.93 -2.08
C ALA A 289 -11.78 -22.78 -2.67
N LEU A 290 -12.45 -21.85 -3.40
CA LEU A 290 -11.80 -20.66 -3.93
C LEU A 290 -11.23 -19.79 -2.80
N VAL A 291 -12.01 -19.48 -1.76
CA VAL A 291 -11.58 -18.62 -0.65
C VAL A 291 -10.44 -19.28 0.12
N LEU A 292 -10.62 -20.53 0.58
CA LEU A 292 -9.59 -21.23 1.35
C LEU A 292 -8.33 -21.49 0.53
N GLY A 293 -8.49 -21.93 -0.72
CA GLY A 293 -7.36 -22.21 -1.61
C GLY A 293 -6.55 -20.96 -1.93
N SER A 294 -7.22 -19.85 -2.30
CA SER A 294 -6.53 -18.60 -2.60
C SER A 294 -5.85 -18.01 -1.36
N THR A 295 -6.52 -18.03 -0.21
CA THR A 295 -5.96 -17.55 1.06
C THR A 295 -4.73 -18.35 1.45
N THR A 296 -4.83 -19.68 1.50
CA THR A 296 -3.71 -20.56 1.86
C THR A 296 -2.55 -20.42 0.88
N PHE A 297 -2.84 -20.51 -0.42
CA PHE A 297 -1.81 -20.36 -1.45
C PHE A 297 -1.06 -19.03 -1.32
N TYR A 298 -1.79 -17.94 -1.14
CA TYR A 298 -1.18 -16.62 -1.05
C TYR A 298 -0.38 -16.43 0.24
N CYS A 299 -0.88 -16.91 1.38
CA CYS A 299 -0.11 -16.93 2.63
C CYS A 299 1.20 -17.68 2.46
N LEU A 300 1.15 -18.90 1.90
CA LEU A 300 2.35 -19.71 1.67
C LEU A 300 3.32 -19.02 0.70
N LEU A 301 2.83 -18.37 -0.34
CA LEU A 301 3.65 -17.62 -1.29
C LEU A 301 4.44 -16.50 -0.60
N ILE A 302 3.77 -15.69 0.23
CA ILE A 302 4.42 -14.58 0.93
C ILE A 302 5.37 -15.11 2.01
N MET A 303 4.96 -16.09 2.82
CA MET A 303 5.82 -16.69 3.83
C MET A 303 7.08 -17.30 3.21
N GLN A 304 6.96 -18.00 2.09
CA GLN A 304 8.11 -18.58 1.38
C GLN A 304 9.08 -17.51 0.87
N ARG A 305 8.58 -16.31 0.53
CA ARG A 305 9.41 -15.18 0.08
C ARG A 305 10.23 -14.58 1.22
N PHE A 306 9.69 -14.57 2.44
CA PHE A 306 10.28 -13.91 3.59
C PHE A 306 10.76 -14.88 4.69
N LEU A 307 11.21 -16.09 4.33
CA LEU A 307 11.57 -17.15 5.31
C LEU A 307 12.51 -16.70 6.43
N ALA A 308 13.51 -15.90 6.10
CA ALA A 308 14.51 -15.41 7.05
C ALA A 308 14.33 -13.91 7.40
N ASP A 309 13.28 -13.27 6.89
CA ASP A 309 13.05 -11.84 7.04
C ASP A 309 12.15 -11.58 8.24
N ASP A 310 12.60 -10.75 9.17
CA ASP A 310 11.88 -10.34 10.38
C ASP A 310 11.25 -8.93 10.25
N ARG A 311 11.26 -8.35 9.06
CA ARG A 311 10.76 -7.00 8.79
C ARG A 311 9.26 -7.03 8.51
N TRP A 312 8.48 -7.13 9.57
CA TRP A 312 7.02 -7.25 9.48
C TRP A 312 6.34 -6.17 8.63
N TYR A 313 6.75 -4.92 8.73
CA TYR A 313 6.17 -3.82 7.96
C TYR A 313 6.21 -4.02 6.43
N ILE A 314 7.26 -4.70 5.91
CA ILE A 314 7.31 -5.10 4.51
C ILE A 314 6.36 -6.28 4.27
N GLN A 315 6.38 -7.27 5.15
CA GLN A 315 5.56 -8.46 5.04
C GLN A 315 4.07 -8.10 5.06
N GLU A 316 3.62 -7.25 6.01
CA GLU A 316 2.24 -6.79 6.09
C GLU A 316 1.77 -6.18 4.77
N SER A 317 2.60 -5.34 4.16
CA SER A 317 2.26 -4.68 2.90
C SER A 317 1.96 -5.67 1.77
N HIS A 318 2.60 -6.84 1.79
CA HIS A 318 2.33 -7.91 0.83
C HIS A 318 1.09 -8.72 1.21
N TYR A 319 0.83 -8.93 2.50
CA TYR A 319 -0.36 -9.64 2.96
C TYR A 319 -1.69 -8.90 2.71
N GLN A 320 -1.66 -7.62 2.35
CA GLN A 320 -2.88 -6.84 2.09
C GLN A 320 -3.82 -7.46 1.03
N ALA A 321 -3.29 -8.23 0.07
CA ALA A 321 -4.14 -8.94 -0.89
C ALA A 321 -5.07 -9.97 -0.23
N LEU A 322 -4.73 -10.52 0.96
CA LEU A 322 -5.60 -11.40 1.73
C LEU A 322 -6.94 -10.75 2.07
N ALA A 323 -6.93 -9.44 2.32
CA ALA A 323 -8.15 -8.69 2.57
C ALA A 323 -9.17 -8.86 1.42
N VAL A 324 -8.73 -8.91 0.17
CA VAL A 324 -9.63 -9.07 -0.98
C VAL A 324 -10.32 -10.41 -0.96
N PHE A 325 -9.60 -11.49 -0.61
CA PHE A 325 -10.16 -12.86 -0.57
C PHE A 325 -11.25 -13.01 0.50
N LEU A 326 -11.23 -12.15 1.52
CA LEU A 326 -12.23 -12.11 2.58
C LEU A 326 -13.32 -11.06 2.32
N LEU A 327 -12.94 -9.86 1.89
CA LEU A 327 -13.86 -8.73 1.71
C LEU A 327 -14.82 -8.93 0.54
N VAL A 328 -14.37 -9.54 -0.57
CA VAL A 328 -15.26 -9.78 -1.70
C VAL A 328 -16.39 -10.73 -1.33
N PRO A 329 -16.16 -11.93 -0.78
CA PRO A 329 -17.23 -12.78 -0.26
C PRO A 329 -18.05 -12.11 0.83
N LEU A 330 -17.41 -11.42 1.77
CA LEU A 330 -18.09 -10.72 2.85
C LEU A 330 -19.11 -9.72 2.32
N VAL A 331 -18.69 -8.83 1.42
CA VAL A 331 -19.51 -7.70 0.94
C VAL A 331 -20.56 -8.14 -0.10
N TRP A 332 -20.23 -9.11 -0.94
CA TRP A 332 -21.16 -9.53 -2.01
C TRP A 332 -22.10 -10.65 -1.59
N ASP A 333 -21.76 -11.45 -0.56
CA ASP A 333 -22.54 -12.62 -0.15
C ASP A 333 -22.97 -12.59 1.32
N VAL A 334 -22.03 -12.51 2.24
CA VAL A 334 -22.30 -12.68 3.67
C VAL A 334 -23.13 -11.54 4.24
N LEU A 335 -22.72 -10.29 4.02
CA LEU A 335 -23.44 -9.13 4.55
C LEU A 335 -24.86 -9.00 3.99
N PRO A 336 -25.13 -9.13 2.68
CA PRO A 336 -26.49 -9.10 2.17
C PRO A 336 -27.40 -10.17 2.77
N ALA A 337 -26.88 -11.39 2.97
CA ALA A 337 -27.62 -12.47 3.61
C ALA A 337 -27.84 -12.22 5.10
N GLY A 338 -26.79 -11.78 5.81
CA GLY A 338 -26.84 -11.47 7.24
C GLY A 338 -27.79 -10.32 7.55
N PHE A 339 -27.76 -9.24 6.79
CA PHE A 339 -28.65 -8.10 7.01
C PHE A 339 -30.12 -8.46 6.82
N SER A 340 -30.46 -9.39 5.93
CA SER A 340 -31.83 -9.87 5.79
C SER A 340 -32.31 -10.63 7.05
N MET A 341 -31.40 -11.35 7.72
CA MET A 341 -31.69 -12.07 8.97
C MET A 341 -31.77 -11.13 10.20
N PHE A 342 -30.93 -10.11 10.23
CA PHE A 342 -30.78 -9.21 11.39
C PHE A 342 -31.48 -7.86 11.22
N GLN A 343 -32.41 -7.71 10.27
CA GLN A 343 -33.15 -6.45 10.05
C GLN A 343 -33.75 -5.87 11.34
N LYS A 344 -34.26 -6.73 12.24
CA LYS A 344 -34.80 -6.32 13.54
C LYS A 344 -33.77 -5.79 14.54
N HIS A 345 -32.49 -6.11 14.33
CA HIS A 345 -31.37 -5.76 15.20
C HIS A 345 -30.41 -4.76 14.58
N GLY A 346 -30.84 -3.98 13.59
CA GLY A 346 -29.98 -3.08 12.83
C GLY A 346 -29.17 -2.10 13.68
N LYS A 347 -29.72 -1.60 14.80
CA LYS A 347 -29.01 -0.72 15.75
C LYS A 347 -27.85 -1.45 16.44
N SER A 348 -28.08 -2.69 16.89
CA SER A 348 -27.04 -3.50 17.56
C SER A 348 -25.90 -3.87 16.59
N VAL A 349 -26.24 -4.20 15.35
CA VAL A 349 -25.24 -4.48 14.28
C VAL A 349 -24.43 -3.23 13.97
N ALA A 350 -25.07 -2.05 13.90
CA ALA A 350 -24.36 -0.80 13.69
C ALA A 350 -23.43 -0.46 14.85
N LEU A 351 -23.89 -0.63 16.09
CA LEU A 351 -23.07 -0.40 17.29
C LEU A 351 -21.85 -1.31 17.29
N LEU A 352 -22.04 -2.60 16.98
CA LEU A 352 -20.92 -3.54 16.85
C LEU A 352 -19.93 -3.10 15.77
N ALA A 353 -20.41 -2.69 14.60
CA ALA A 353 -19.55 -2.19 13.51
C ALA A 353 -18.75 -0.96 13.94
N VAL A 354 -19.37 -0.03 14.69
CA VAL A 354 -18.68 1.15 15.25
C VAL A 354 -17.60 0.74 16.26
N ILE A 355 -17.91 -0.20 17.17
CA ILE A 355 -16.93 -0.70 18.16
C ILE A 355 -15.74 -1.34 17.44
N LEU A 356 -15.99 -2.24 16.49
CA LEU A 356 -14.94 -2.90 15.71
C LEU A 356 -14.07 -1.88 14.95
N LEU A 357 -14.68 -0.83 14.42
CA LEU A 357 -13.97 0.24 13.75
C LEU A 357 -13.07 1.01 14.74
N ILE A 358 -13.58 1.37 15.91
CA ILE A 358 -12.80 2.08 16.94
C ILE A 358 -11.59 1.24 17.33
N ILE A 359 -11.76 -0.07 17.55
CA ILE A 359 -10.67 -0.99 17.85
C ILE A 359 -9.61 -0.96 16.75
N ARG A 360 -10.02 -0.97 15.47
CA ARG A 360 -9.08 -0.94 14.36
C ARG A 360 -8.37 0.39 14.20
N LEU A 361 -9.10 1.51 14.32
CA LEU A 361 -8.48 2.84 14.27
C LEU A 361 -7.46 3.04 15.39
N PHE A 362 -7.77 2.50 16.58
CA PHE A 362 -6.84 2.52 17.72
C PHE A 362 -5.61 1.63 17.46
N GLY A 363 -5.79 0.44 16.86
CA GLY A 363 -4.68 -0.42 16.43
C GLY A 363 -3.77 0.29 15.43
N ILE A 364 -4.36 0.92 14.39
CA ILE A 364 -3.59 1.72 13.42
C ILE A 364 -2.86 2.88 14.12
N TRP A 365 -3.52 3.56 15.05
CA TRP A 365 -2.89 4.62 15.82
C TRP A 365 -1.65 4.10 16.57
N ASN A 366 -1.76 3.01 17.33
CA ASN A 366 -0.66 2.49 18.16
C ASN A 366 0.56 2.04 17.35
N THR A 367 0.37 1.62 16.11
CA THR A 367 1.48 1.21 15.23
C THR A 367 2.50 2.33 14.99
N HIS A 368 2.15 3.62 15.24
CA HIS A 368 3.09 4.73 15.07
C HIS A 368 4.35 4.61 15.94
N GLU A 369 4.31 3.89 17.06
CA GLU A 369 5.38 3.88 18.07
C GLU A 369 6.73 3.46 17.50
N SER A 370 6.78 2.42 16.65
CA SER A 370 8.01 1.95 16.00
C SER A 370 8.60 3.02 15.05
N TYR A 371 7.74 3.70 14.30
CA TYR A 371 8.12 4.77 13.38
C TYR A 371 8.60 6.03 14.11
N THR A 372 7.92 6.39 15.19
CA THR A 372 8.33 7.51 16.06
C THR A 372 9.68 7.22 16.72
N ALA A 373 9.91 5.97 17.19
CA ALA A 373 11.20 5.56 17.76
C ALA A 373 12.32 5.66 16.72
N ARG A 374 12.08 5.22 15.47
CA ARG A 374 13.04 5.41 14.37
C ARG A 374 13.37 6.88 14.14
N LEU A 375 12.37 7.75 14.04
CA LEU A 375 12.60 9.19 13.85
C LEU A 375 13.39 9.81 15.02
N ALA A 376 13.09 9.41 16.25
CA ALA A 376 13.84 9.85 17.42
C ALA A 376 15.32 9.43 17.36
N TYR A 377 15.58 8.18 16.97
CA TYR A 377 16.92 7.67 16.75
C TYR A 377 17.68 8.45 15.66
N LEU A 378 17.03 8.71 14.52
CA LEU A 378 17.64 9.50 13.43
C LEU A 378 17.95 10.94 13.85
N ARG A 379 17.09 11.59 14.64
CA ARG A 379 17.38 12.90 15.25
C ARG A 379 18.58 12.83 16.17
N GLY A 380 18.70 11.75 16.93
CA GLY A 380 19.88 11.47 17.78
C GLY A 380 21.17 11.37 16.95
N ILE A 381 21.15 10.65 15.84
CA ILE A 381 22.27 10.56 14.89
C ILE A 381 22.62 11.96 14.37
N LEU A 382 21.64 12.70 13.85
CA LEU A 382 21.89 14.06 13.32
C LEU A 382 22.47 14.99 14.37
N LYS A 383 21.98 14.95 15.61
CA LYS A 383 22.53 15.75 16.72
C LYS A 383 23.99 15.38 17.03
N LYS A 384 24.31 14.09 17.06
CA LYS A 384 25.69 13.63 17.27
C LYS A 384 26.62 14.07 16.14
N THR A 385 26.15 14.02 14.89
CA THR A 385 26.96 14.46 13.74
C THR A 385 27.31 15.95 13.76
N GLN A 386 26.60 16.78 14.54
CA GLN A 386 26.92 18.21 14.67
C GLN A 386 28.29 18.45 15.34
N HIS A 387 28.81 17.50 16.11
CA HIS A 387 30.10 17.59 16.76
C HIS A 387 31.27 17.24 15.85
N TYR A 388 31.00 16.76 14.63
CA TYR A 388 32.03 16.41 13.66
C TYR A 388 32.11 17.46 12.56
N GLU A 389 33.33 17.68 12.05
CA GLU A 389 33.53 18.56 10.90
C GLU A 389 32.84 18.01 9.64
N GLY A 390 32.30 18.91 8.84
CA GLY A 390 31.58 18.58 7.60
C GLY A 390 30.14 18.21 7.84
N ARG A 391 29.44 17.89 6.75
CA ARG A 391 27.99 17.60 6.74
C ARG A 391 27.66 16.26 6.10
N LYS A 392 28.66 15.54 5.62
CA LYS A 392 28.54 14.27 4.92
C LYS A 392 29.31 13.20 5.68
N HIS A 393 28.58 12.28 6.30
CA HIS A 393 29.17 11.30 7.20
C HIS A 393 28.79 9.86 6.81
N VAL A 394 29.73 8.96 7.06
CA VAL A 394 29.50 7.51 6.99
C VAL A 394 29.75 6.93 8.38
N ILE A 395 28.79 6.19 8.91
CA ILE A 395 28.88 5.50 10.19
C ILE A 395 29.00 3.99 9.98
N ALA A 396 29.66 3.30 10.92
CA ALA A 396 29.77 1.86 10.87
C ALA A 396 28.41 1.20 11.18
N TYR A 397 28.12 0.13 10.44
CA TYR A 397 26.91 -0.66 10.64
C TYR A 397 26.78 -1.20 12.07
N ASP A 398 27.91 -1.67 12.66
CA ASP A 398 27.94 -2.21 14.02
C ASP A 398 27.69 -1.15 15.11
N ASN A 399 27.87 0.13 14.78
CA ASN A 399 27.61 1.25 15.69
C ASN A 399 26.16 1.76 15.62
N ALA A 400 25.36 1.19 14.74
CA ALA A 400 23.96 1.56 14.55
C ALA A 400 23.04 0.59 15.29
N ASP A 401 21.95 1.12 15.86
CA ASP A 401 20.88 0.30 16.41
C ASP A 401 20.08 -0.34 15.25
N GLN A 402 20.51 -1.53 14.87
CA GLN A 402 19.95 -2.28 13.75
C GLN A 402 18.49 -2.65 14.01
N LYS A 403 18.10 -2.85 15.28
CA LYS A 403 16.74 -3.20 15.68
C LYS A 403 15.78 -2.03 15.44
N THR A 404 16.19 -0.81 15.74
CA THR A 404 15.38 0.40 15.49
C THR A 404 15.41 0.80 14.01
N LEU A 405 16.56 0.65 13.33
CA LEU A 405 16.66 1.01 11.91
C LEU A 405 15.95 0.03 10.98
N LEU A 406 15.94 -1.27 11.31
CA LEU A 406 15.41 -2.37 10.48
C LEU A 406 16.02 -2.44 9.08
N MET A 407 16.15 -1.30 8.39
CA MET A 407 16.84 -1.08 7.12
C MET A 407 17.57 0.27 7.15
N TYR A 408 18.74 0.33 6.54
CA TYR A 408 19.59 1.53 6.57
C TYR A 408 19.85 2.17 5.21
N TRP A 409 19.46 1.54 4.12
CA TRP A 409 19.69 2.06 2.76
C TRP A 409 19.06 3.44 2.52
N GLY A 410 17.92 3.73 3.16
CA GLY A 410 17.21 5.01 3.05
C GLY A 410 17.79 6.13 3.91
N LEU A 411 18.71 5.81 4.83
CA LEU A 411 19.24 6.77 5.81
C LEU A 411 19.77 8.07 5.20
N PRO A 412 20.47 8.06 4.05
CA PRO A 412 20.91 9.31 3.43
C PRO A 412 19.77 10.24 3.06
N PHE A 413 18.66 9.71 2.58
CA PHE A 413 17.48 10.50 2.18
C PHE A 413 16.65 10.97 3.39
N GLU A 414 16.56 10.12 4.40
CA GLU A 414 15.88 10.42 5.67
C GLU A 414 16.60 11.56 6.40
N THR A 415 17.92 11.47 6.57
CA THR A 415 18.72 12.48 7.26
C THR A 415 18.83 13.78 6.47
N LEU A 416 18.92 13.71 5.14
CA LEU A 416 18.84 14.87 4.26
C LEU A 416 17.56 15.66 4.51
N GLN A 417 16.40 15.00 4.43
CA GLN A 417 15.12 15.67 4.58
C GLN A 417 14.86 16.17 6.00
N MET A 418 15.23 15.37 7.01
CA MET A 418 15.06 15.77 8.42
C MET A 418 15.88 17.03 8.75
N SER A 419 17.12 17.10 8.29
CA SER A 419 17.94 18.28 8.49
C SER A 419 17.45 19.48 7.66
N ALA A 420 16.99 19.26 6.44
CA ALA A 420 16.42 20.28 5.58
C ALA A 420 15.10 20.88 6.13
N LEU A 421 14.36 20.13 6.95
CA LEU A 421 13.16 20.65 7.63
C LEU A 421 13.49 21.69 8.71
N GLU A 422 14.68 21.64 9.30
CA GLU A 422 15.15 22.66 10.23
C GLU A 422 15.49 23.94 9.47
N SER A 423 16.30 23.83 8.44
CA SER A 423 16.67 24.88 7.48
C SER A 423 17.28 24.26 6.23
N PRO A 424 17.03 24.79 5.02
CA PRO A 424 17.75 24.35 3.82
C PRO A 424 19.29 24.43 3.97
N ASP A 425 19.79 25.33 4.81
CA ASP A 425 21.22 25.53 5.08
C ASP A 425 21.78 24.58 6.14
N SER A 426 20.95 23.86 6.91
CA SER A 426 21.40 22.89 7.92
C SER A 426 21.57 21.49 7.37
N LEU A 427 21.58 21.31 6.07
CA LEU A 427 21.62 20.03 5.38
C LEU A 427 22.76 19.14 5.87
N ARG A 428 22.41 17.93 6.30
CA ARG A 428 23.34 16.86 6.69
C ARG A 428 22.91 15.55 6.10
N VAL A 429 23.88 14.76 5.68
CA VAL A 429 23.62 13.45 5.10
C VAL A 429 24.45 12.41 5.84
N VAL A 430 23.79 11.34 6.27
CA VAL A 430 24.44 10.23 6.94
C VAL A 430 24.18 8.95 6.18
N ALA A 431 25.23 8.21 5.83
CA ALA A 431 25.18 6.88 5.27
C ALA A 431 25.67 5.85 6.28
N ILE A 432 25.32 4.58 6.08
CA ILE A 432 25.83 3.45 6.87
C ILE A 432 26.53 2.46 5.95
N ALA A 433 27.66 1.92 6.41
CA ALA A 433 28.39 0.87 5.73
C ALA A 433 29.08 -0.07 6.73
N GLU A 434 29.34 -1.30 6.30
CA GLU A 434 30.19 -2.24 7.03
C GLU A 434 31.61 -1.71 7.15
N ASN A 435 32.13 -1.11 6.08
CA ASN A 435 33.42 -0.41 6.05
C ASN A 435 33.21 1.08 5.72
N PRO A 436 33.09 1.96 6.74
CA PRO A 436 32.82 3.38 6.55
C PRO A 436 33.89 4.12 5.76
N ASP A 437 35.21 3.81 6.03
CA ASP A 437 36.33 4.47 5.37
C ASP A 437 36.36 4.15 3.88
N SER A 438 36.09 2.88 3.52
CA SER A 438 36.01 2.46 2.13
C SER A 438 34.89 3.19 1.42
N LEU A 439 33.68 3.23 1.99
CA LEU A 439 32.53 3.92 1.37
C LEU A 439 32.82 5.44 1.26
N ALA A 440 33.33 6.06 2.33
CA ALA A 440 33.60 7.49 2.31
C ALA A 440 34.67 7.87 1.24
N SER A 441 35.64 7.02 0.98
CA SER A 441 36.65 7.24 -0.08
C SER A 441 36.11 7.05 -1.49
N LEU A 442 35.08 6.23 -1.66
CA LEU A 442 34.44 5.97 -2.96
C LEU A 442 33.41 7.03 -3.36
N LEU A 443 32.82 7.72 -2.37
CA LEU A 443 31.80 8.72 -2.62
C LEU A 443 32.40 10.04 -3.13
N SER A 444 31.86 10.55 -4.23
CA SER A 444 32.20 11.89 -4.69
C SER A 444 31.76 12.93 -3.66
N ARG A 445 32.62 13.90 -3.37
CA ARG A 445 32.34 15.01 -2.44
C ARG A 445 31.09 15.80 -2.77
N ASP A 446 30.77 15.89 -4.07
CA ASP A 446 29.69 16.72 -4.59
C ASP A 446 28.41 15.93 -4.85
N SER A 447 28.38 14.62 -4.55
CA SER A 447 27.25 13.78 -4.91
C SER A 447 26.55 13.17 -3.70
N MET A 448 25.22 13.07 -3.83
CA MET A 448 24.38 12.27 -2.94
C MET A 448 24.72 10.79 -3.10
N VAL A 449 24.56 10.01 -2.04
CA VAL A 449 24.63 8.55 -2.12
C VAL A 449 23.55 8.05 -3.07
N THR A 450 23.90 7.14 -3.95
CA THR A 450 22.97 6.51 -4.88
C THR A 450 22.35 5.27 -4.26
N PHE A 451 21.11 4.97 -4.68
CA PHE A 451 20.44 3.72 -4.35
C PHE A 451 19.95 3.04 -5.64
N LEU A 452 20.32 1.75 -5.77
CA LEU A 452 19.93 0.83 -6.85
C LEU A 452 20.16 1.35 -8.27
N MET A 453 19.26 2.06 -8.88
CA MET A 453 19.23 2.33 -10.31
C MET A 453 19.36 3.79 -10.66
N ILE A 454 19.47 4.63 -9.66
CA ILE A 454 19.46 6.06 -9.85
C ILE A 454 20.89 6.53 -9.83
N PRO A 455 21.36 7.19 -10.90
CA PRO A 455 22.71 7.73 -10.91
C PRO A 455 22.90 8.72 -9.76
N PRO A 456 24.11 8.81 -9.21
CA PRO A 456 24.43 9.81 -8.21
C PRO A 456 24.04 11.20 -8.70
N ARG A 457 23.31 11.95 -7.87
CA ARG A 457 22.96 13.33 -8.19
C ARG A 457 23.90 14.26 -7.45
N ALA A 458 24.44 15.26 -8.16
CA ALA A 458 25.26 16.26 -7.52
C ALA A 458 24.41 17.15 -6.58
N PHE A 459 24.94 17.52 -5.42
CA PHE A 459 24.22 18.41 -4.49
C PHE A 459 23.88 19.75 -5.09
N ARG A 460 24.71 20.28 -6.01
CA ARG A 460 24.46 21.52 -6.74
C ARG A 460 23.24 21.46 -7.67
N ASP A 461 22.81 20.24 -8.07
CA ASP A 461 21.67 20.04 -8.97
C ASP A 461 20.36 19.90 -8.18
N LEU A 462 20.42 19.94 -6.85
CA LEU A 462 19.25 19.92 -5.99
C LEU A 462 18.61 21.32 -5.94
N PRO A 463 17.28 21.42 -5.81
CA PRO A 463 16.60 22.72 -5.71
C PRO A 463 17.01 23.43 -4.40
N GLU A 464 17.77 24.53 -4.51
CA GLU A 464 18.31 25.29 -3.38
C GLU A 464 17.26 25.74 -2.36
N ARG A 465 16.02 25.88 -2.81
CA ARG A 465 14.89 26.21 -1.95
C ARG A 465 14.67 25.18 -0.84
N TYR A 466 14.96 23.91 -1.11
CA TYR A 466 14.73 22.79 -0.20
C TYR A 466 16.04 22.22 0.34
N TYR A 467 17.08 22.17 -0.50
CA TYR A 467 18.32 21.46 -0.21
C TYR A 467 19.52 22.31 -0.62
N ARG A 468 20.21 22.89 0.35
CA ARG A 468 21.41 23.70 0.10
C ARG A 468 22.61 23.07 0.81
N MET A 469 23.45 22.37 0.06
CA MET A 469 24.68 21.80 0.57
C MET A 469 25.85 22.75 0.32
N ASN A 470 26.14 23.59 1.31
CA ASN A 470 27.25 24.56 1.24
C ASN A 470 28.60 23.95 1.67
N ASP A 471 28.62 22.61 1.95
CA ASP A 471 29.80 21.92 2.42
C ASP A 471 30.59 21.30 1.24
N THR A 472 31.81 21.80 1.03
CA THR A 472 32.77 21.30 0.02
C THR A 472 33.66 20.20 0.54
N ALA A 473 33.56 19.81 1.82
CA ALA A 473 34.34 18.72 2.40
C ALA A 473 34.01 17.37 1.76
N ASN A 474 34.95 16.44 1.80
CA ASN A 474 34.73 15.06 1.43
C ASN A 474 33.80 14.36 2.43
N TRP A 475 33.22 13.24 2.02
CA TRP A 475 32.59 12.32 2.94
C TRP A 475 33.58 11.86 4.00
N ARG A 476 33.15 11.73 5.25
CA ARG A 476 34.00 11.34 6.38
C ARG A 476 33.39 10.15 7.11
N ALA A 477 34.21 9.14 7.35
CA ALA A 477 33.87 8.09 8.30
C ALA A 477 33.94 8.65 9.73
N ILE A 478 32.92 8.40 10.53
CA ILE A 478 32.84 8.84 11.92
C ILE A 478 32.39 7.70 12.85
N GLN A 479 32.81 7.75 14.09
CA GLN A 479 32.32 6.87 15.14
C GLN A 479 31.37 7.67 16.02
N LEU A 480 30.11 7.22 16.08
CA LEU A 480 29.11 7.83 16.96
C LEU A 480 29.42 7.48 18.41
N LYS A 481 29.93 8.44 19.14
CA LYS A 481 30.17 8.32 20.59
C LYS A 481 28.88 8.58 21.38
#